data_c0e1423fc6f8f1f65d3dba782f893562
#
_entry.id   c0e1423fc6f8f1f65d3dba782f893562
#
_cell.length_a   1.000
_cell.length_b   1.000
_cell.length_c   1.000
_cell.angle_alpha   90.00
_cell.angle_beta   90.00
_cell.angle_gamma   90.00
#
_symmetry.space_group_name_H-M   'P 1'
#
loop_
_entity.id
_entity.type
_entity.pdbx_description
1 polymer ?
#
loop_
_entity_poly.entity_id
_entity_poly.type
_entity_poly.pdbx_seq_one_letter_code
_entity_poly.pdbx_strand_id
1 'polypeptide(L)'
;WWNGSFVPWMCIPQISINCKMLSYQYGPTFLKNAFSTLLNQCHFNILYLMADDLRPTLGCYSDPVVKSPNIDQLASVSKVFYNAYAQQAVCAPSRVSFLTSRRPDTTKLYDFNSYWRVHAGNYTTLPQYFKSNGYTTLSVGKVFHPGIASNHSDDYPYSWSVPPYHPPSFKYEKGKVCKNKDGTLHTNLLCAVNVSEMPLGTLPDMENTAEAIRLLESMKQSITLFFLAVGFYKPHVPFRIPKEYLKLYPIESMSIVPDPYVPKKLPSVAYNPWTDLRRREDVQALNLSFPYGPIPKDFQLQIRQHYFASVSYMDTQVGKVLNALDDLGLSSNTIVVFSSDHGWSLGEHGEWAKYSNFDVATRVPLIVFKPGVTSPLPQPGENTFPFIDVFQNTQERFGKGQGVESMVELVDVFPTLSNLAGLRPVRRCPPRSFEMELCTEGSNLAHLIRNPERYPSREGYSFSQYPRPSDSIQENSDLPDLADIRIMGYSIRSLDYRYTLWVGFDPGQCLHNMTDLHAGELYILAEDPGQDNNVFNEFEHGTVLHKLGMQRSWPDSLKHHVMYFSNSFKSNVL
;
A
#
# COMPACT_ATOMS: atom_id res chain seq x y z
N TRP A 1 12.83 -23.79 59.59
CA TRP A 1 14.13 -24.15 58.98
C TRP A 1 13.91 -24.49 57.48
N TRP A 2 13.83 -23.50 56.59
CA TRP A 2 14.10 -23.73 55.15
C TRP A 2 14.72 -22.45 54.59
N ASN A 3 16.01 -22.55 54.27
CA ASN A 3 16.76 -21.60 53.46
C ASN A 3 16.42 -21.84 51.99
N GLY A 4 15.72 -20.90 51.36
CA GLY A 4 15.49 -20.90 49.90
C GLY A 4 16.50 -20.00 49.22
N SER A 5 17.49 -20.59 48.56
CA SER A 5 18.42 -19.88 47.67
C SER A 5 17.73 -19.56 46.34
N PHE A 6 17.67 -18.31 45.99
CA PHE A 6 17.30 -17.81 44.68
C PHE A 6 18.35 -18.26 43.63
N VAL A 7 17.93 -19.03 42.67
CA VAL A 7 18.73 -19.33 41.45
C VAL A 7 18.30 -18.33 40.39
N PRO A 8 19.21 -17.55 39.78
CA PRO A 8 18.85 -16.65 38.68
C PRO A 8 18.50 -17.48 37.45
N TRP A 9 17.41 -17.11 36.79
CA TRP A 9 17.01 -17.66 35.50
C TRP A 9 18.08 -17.37 34.45
N MET A 10 18.94 -18.35 34.16
CA MET A 10 19.80 -18.34 32.98
C MET A 10 18.91 -18.35 31.74
N CYS A 11 19.13 -17.37 30.85
CA CYS A 11 18.60 -17.39 29.51
C CYS A 11 19.02 -18.65 28.78
N ILE A 12 18.08 -19.56 28.55
CA ILE A 12 18.26 -20.67 27.63
C ILE A 12 18.29 -20.06 26.22
N PRO A 13 19.33 -20.33 25.39
CA PRO A 13 19.33 -19.90 24.00
C PRO A 13 18.10 -20.48 23.31
N GLN A 14 17.31 -19.65 22.62
CA GLN A 14 16.19 -20.08 21.81
C GLN A 14 16.71 -21.05 20.74
N ILE A 15 16.45 -22.34 20.92
CA ILE A 15 16.70 -23.37 19.90
C ILE A 15 15.67 -23.08 18.79
N SER A 16 16.13 -22.62 17.63
CA SER A 16 15.30 -22.52 16.43
C SER A 16 14.92 -23.95 16.01
N ILE A 17 13.72 -24.37 16.35
CA ILE A 17 13.17 -25.65 15.92
C ILE A 17 12.82 -25.51 14.44
N ASN A 18 13.64 -26.13 13.60
CA ASN A 18 13.42 -26.20 12.16
C ASN A 18 12.18 -27.08 11.89
N CYS A 19 11.08 -26.49 11.46
CA CYS A 19 9.80 -27.17 11.22
C CYS A 19 9.91 -28.37 10.26
N LYS A 20 10.95 -28.46 9.46
CA LYS A 20 11.27 -29.62 8.61
C LYS A 20 11.57 -30.94 9.38
N MET A 21 12.07 -30.86 10.61
CA MET A 21 12.41 -32.09 11.38
C MET A 21 11.20 -32.77 12.03
N LEU A 22 10.13 -32.04 12.31
CA LEU A 22 8.97 -32.60 13.02
C LEU A 22 8.03 -33.42 12.13
N SER A 23 8.09 -33.26 10.82
CA SER A 23 7.21 -33.98 9.87
C SER A 23 7.54 -35.46 9.69
N TYR A 24 8.73 -35.91 10.08
CA TYR A 24 9.19 -37.27 9.87
C TYR A 24 8.94 -38.26 11.04
N GLN A 25 8.54 -37.80 12.23
CA GLN A 25 8.52 -38.66 13.43
C GLN A 25 7.16 -39.15 13.93
N TYR A 26 6.01 -38.61 13.47
CA TYR A 26 4.70 -38.96 14.05
C TYR A 26 3.61 -39.19 13.01
N GLY A 27 2.82 -40.27 13.14
CA GLY A 27 1.79 -40.70 12.20
C GLY A 27 0.52 -39.85 12.12
N PRO A 28 -0.37 -40.09 11.12
CA PRO A 28 -1.32 -39.06 10.57
C PRO A 28 -2.46 -38.60 11.47
N THR A 29 -2.90 -39.33 12.48
CA THR A 29 -4.15 -39.06 13.20
C THR A 29 -3.98 -38.27 14.50
N PHE A 30 -2.83 -38.37 15.14
CA PHE A 30 -2.51 -37.57 16.34
C PHE A 30 -2.04 -36.15 15.98
N LEU A 31 -1.71 -35.95 14.72
CA LEU A 31 -1.01 -34.77 14.21
C LEU A 31 -1.88 -33.55 13.91
N LYS A 32 -3.18 -33.68 13.58
CA LYS A 32 -3.96 -32.50 13.18
C LYS A 32 -4.11 -31.43 14.26
N ASN A 33 -4.30 -31.81 15.51
CA ASN A 33 -4.44 -30.85 16.60
C ASN A 33 -3.10 -30.41 17.19
N ALA A 34 -2.14 -31.34 17.33
CA ALA A 34 -0.78 -31.03 17.77
C ALA A 34 0.00 -30.22 16.73
N PHE A 35 -0.19 -30.50 15.43
CA PHE A 35 0.42 -29.79 14.32
C PHE A 35 -0.07 -28.34 14.20
N SER A 36 -1.37 -28.11 14.40
CA SER A 36 -1.93 -26.75 14.46
C SER A 36 -1.35 -25.93 15.61
N THR A 37 -1.12 -26.56 16.78
CA THR A 37 -0.56 -25.89 17.95
C THR A 37 0.96 -25.66 17.79
N LEU A 38 1.67 -26.58 17.16
CA LEU A 38 3.11 -26.47 16.88
C LEU A 38 3.40 -25.47 15.75
N LEU A 39 2.59 -25.42 14.69
CA LEU A 39 2.69 -24.40 13.64
C LEU A 39 2.47 -22.98 14.16
N ASN A 40 1.67 -22.82 15.23
CA ASN A 40 1.50 -21.53 15.89
C ASN A 40 2.73 -21.10 16.75
N GLN A 41 3.70 -21.98 16.98
CA GLN A 41 4.97 -21.68 17.68
C GLN A 41 6.15 -21.55 16.72
N CYS A 42 5.99 -21.85 15.42
CA CYS A 42 7.06 -21.68 14.44
C CYS A 42 7.16 -20.21 14.03
N HIS A 43 8.36 -19.67 14.08
CA HIS A 43 8.68 -18.37 13.50
C HIS A 43 8.95 -18.53 12.01
N PHE A 44 8.44 -17.61 11.19
CA PHE A 44 8.54 -17.60 9.74
C PHE A 44 9.44 -16.47 9.26
N ASN A 45 10.17 -16.69 8.19
CA ASN A 45 10.74 -15.59 7.41
C ASN A 45 9.64 -14.70 6.85
N ILE A 46 9.99 -13.48 6.53
CA ILE A 46 9.08 -12.52 5.90
C ILE A 46 9.68 -12.04 4.58
N LEU A 47 8.91 -12.13 3.52
CA LEU A 47 9.15 -11.44 2.25
C LEU A 47 8.00 -10.45 2.03
N TYR A 48 8.31 -9.16 2.11
CA TYR A 48 7.33 -8.09 1.89
C TYR A 48 7.62 -7.38 0.56
N LEU A 49 6.79 -7.64 -0.44
CA LEU A 49 6.87 -7.06 -1.78
C LEU A 49 5.93 -5.85 -1.85
N MET A 50 6.44 -4.70 -2.23
CA MET A 50 5.70 -3.44 -2.30
C MET A 50 5.81 -2.85 -3.70
N ALA A 51 4.66 -2.48 -4.30
CA ALA A 51 4.62 -1.63 -5.48
C ALA A 51 4.50 -0.16 -5.08
N ASP A 52 4.71 0.75 -6.02
CA ASP A 52 4.57 2.20 -5.86
C ASP A 52 3.52 2.71 -6.86
N ASP A 53 2.49 3.42 -6.39
CA ASP A 53 1.39 3.93 -7.21
C ASP A 53 0.48 2.82 -7.83
N LEU A 54 0.36 1.63 -7.22
CA LEU A 54 -0.43 0.54 -7.77
C LEU A 54 -1.83 0.49 -7.18
N ARG A 55 -2.84 0.84 -7.98
CA ARG A 55 -4.26 0.55 -7.70
C ARG A 55 -4.54 -0.96 -7.87
N PRO A 56 -5.69 -1.51 -7.38
CA PRO A 56 -5.99 -2.95 -7.51
C PRO A 56 -6.32 -3.38 -8.94
N THR A 57 -5.48 -2.99 -9.88
CA THR A 57 -5.61 -3.27 -11.32
C THR A 57 -4.74 -4.49 -11.65
N LEU A 58 -5.23 -5.67 -11.23
CA LEU A 58 -4.59 -6.98 -11.36
C LEU A 58 -5.64 -8.03 -11.73
N GLY A 59 -5.25 -9.13 -12.36
CA GLY A 59 -6.16 -10.21 -12.73
C GLY A 59 -6.89 -10.80 -11.52
N CYS A 60 -6.21 -11.00 -10.39
CA CYS A 60 -6.79 -11.50 -9.14
C CYS A 60 -7.80 -10.51 -8.50
N TYR A 61 -7.78 -9.23 -8.88
CA TYR A 61 -8.79 -8.23 -8.54
C TYR A 61 -9.85 -8.06 -9.63
N SER A 62 -9.91 -8.98 -10.59
CA SER A 62 -10.88 -9.00 -11.69
C SER A 62 -10.71 -7.88 -12.72
N ASP A 63 -9.53 -7.28 -12.82
CA ASP A 63 -9.22 -6.39 -13.94
C ASP A 63 -9.21 -7.19 -15.25
N PRO A 64 -10.02 -6.78 -16.25
CA PRO A 64 -10.17 -7.56 -17.49
C PRO A 64 -9.02 -7.34 -18.48
N VAL A 65 -8.19 -6.33 -18.29
CA VAL A 65 -7.21 -5.85 -19.27
C VAL A 65 -5.79 -6.19 -18.84
N VAL A 66 -5.44 -5.94 -17.58
CA VAL A 66 -4.08 -6.08 -17.07
C VAL A 66 -3.62 -7.53 -17.03
N LYS A 67 -2.37 -7.75 -17.44
CA LYS A 67 -1.69 -9.05 -17.40
C LYS A 67 -0.72 -9.08 -16.24
N SER A 68 -1.06 -9.85 -15.20
CA SER A 68 -0.30 -9.99 -13.95
C SER A 68 -0.18 -11.44 -13.50
N PRO A 69 0.29 -12.38 -14.37
CA PRO A 69 0.21 -13.81 -14.10
C PRO A 69 0.98 -14.26 -12.86
N ASN A 70 2.10 -13.62 -12.52
CA ASN A 70 2.92 -14.00 -11.37
C ASN A 70 2.28 -13.56 -10.05
N ILE A 71 1.70 -12.35 -10.01
CA ILE A 71 0.95 -11.87 -8.84
C ILE A 71 -0.37 -12.64 -8.70
N ASP A 72 -1.04 -12.96 -9.82
CA ASP A 72 -2.26 -13.77 -9.82
C ASP A 72 -1.99 -15.19 -9.31
N GLN A 73 -0.83 -15.76 -9.64
CA GLN A 73 -0.39 -17.04 -9.09
C GLN A 73 -0.16 -16.94 -7.57
N LEU A 74 0.55 -15.91 -7.07
CA LEU A 74 0.68 -15.67 -5.63
C LEU A 74 -0.70 -15.55 -4.98
N ALA A 75 -1.61 -14.81 -5.58
CA ALA A 75 -2.98 -14.62 -5.09
C ALA A 75 -3.75 -15.95 -4.98
N SER A 76 -3.57 -16.86 -5.95
CA SER A 76 -4.30 -18.14 -6.01
C SER A 76 -4.08 -19.03 -4.79
N VAL A 77 -2.94 -18.88 -4.10
CA VAL A 77 -2.55 -19.62 -2.88
C VAL A 77 -2.61 -18.76 -1.61
N SER A 78 -3.20 -17.56 -1.69
CA SER A 78 -3.18 -16.53 -0.67
C SER A 78 -4.57 -16.10 -0.21
N LYS A 79 -4.63 -15.26 0.84
CA LYS A 79 -5.77 -14.40 1.14
C LYS A 79 -5.62 -13.09 0.36
N VAL A 80 -6.68 -12.72 -0.35
CA VAL A 80 -6.76 -11.51 -1.17
C VAL A 80 -7.78 -10.56 -0.53
N PHE A 81 -7.32 -9.43 -0.01
CA PHE A 81 -8.18 -8.42 0.59
C PHE A 81 -8.66 -7.46 -0.50
N TYR A 82 -9.94 -7.52 -0.84
CA TYR A 82 -10.50 -6.70 -1.92
C TYR A 82 -10.68 -5.23 -1.55
N ASN A 83 -10.77 -4.92 -0.26
CA ASN A 83 -11.06 -3.59 0.27
C ASN A 83 -9.98 -3.13 1.27
N ALA A 84 -8.73 -3.02 0.80
CA ALA A 84 -7.61 -2.49 1.57
C ALA A 84 -7.31 -1.04 1.17
N TYR A 85 -7.09 -0.15 2.15
CA TYR A 85 -6.96 1.29 1.93
C TYR A 85 -5.74 1.89 2.60
N ALA A 86 -5.11 2.84 1.90
CA ALA A 86 -4.04 3.68 2.41
C ALA A 86 -4.59 4.83 3.26
N GLN A 87 -3.82 5.28 4.25
CA GLN A 87 -4.21 6.38 5.13
C GLN A 87 -4.07 7.76 4.49
N GLN A 88 -3.21 7.88 3.48
CA GLN A 88 -3.05 9.07 2.66
C GLN A 88 -2.48 8.66 1.30
N ALA A 89 -3.04 9.18 0.21
CA ALA A 89 -2.59 8.85 -1.15
C ALA A 89 -1.34 9.65 -1.55
N VAL A 90 -0.26 9.51 -0.76
CA VAL A 90 1.08 10.06 -1.00
C VAL A 90 2.12 9.11 -0.41
N CYS A 91 3.21 8.86 -1.13
CA CYS A 91 4.19 7.81 -0.80
C CYS A 91 4.75 7.91 0.63
N ALA A 92 5.35 9.05 1.05
CA ALA A 92 5.99 9.14 2.36
C ALA A 92 5.00 9.04 3.52
N PRO A 93 3.89 9.79 3.55
CA PRO A 93 2.85 9.65 4.58
C PRO A 93 2.30 8.24 4.69
N SER A 94 1.93 7.62 3.55
CA SER A 94 1.41 6.25 3.54
C SER A 94 2.44 5.24 4.05
N ARG A 95 3.66 5.26 3.51
CA ARG A 95 4.73 4.31 3.88
C ARG A 95 5.09 4.40 5.35
N VAL A 96 5.27 5.61 5.88
CA VAL A 96 5.52 5.80 7.32
C VAL A 96 4.32 5.34 8.14
N SER A 97 3.10 5.62 7.70
CA SER A 97 1.87 5.20 8.39
C SER A 97 1.80 3.68 8.55
N PHE A 98 1.89 2.90 7.47
CA PHE A 98 1.78 1.45 7.62
C PHE A 98 3.02 0.79 8.23
N LEU A 99 4.23 1.35 8.02
CA LEU A 99 5.45 0.82 8.63
C LEU A 99 5.51 1.08 10.14
N THR A 100 4.88 2.14 10.64
CA THR A 100 4.77 2.43 12.09
C THR A 100 3.46 1.96 12.70
N SER A 101 2.48 1.59 11.87
CA SER A 101 1.09 1.36 12.28
C SER A 101 0.47 2.56 12.99
N ARG A 102 0.80 3.79 12.51
CA ARG A 102 0.30 5.07 13.01
C ARG A 102 -0.30 5.87 11.86
N ARG A 103 -1.38 6.58 12.13
CA ARG A 103 -2.02 7.45 11.14
C ARG A 103 -1.18 8.72 10.89
N PRO A 104 -1.38 9.42 9.76
CA PRO A 104 -0.62 10.63 9.46
C PRO A 104 -0.71 11.70 10.55
N ASP A 105 -1.85 11.87 11.23
CA ASP A 105 -1.99 12.81 12.34
C ASP A 105 -1.13 12.44 13.56
N THR A 106 -0.79 11.17 13.75
CA THR A 106 0.15 10.73 14.78
C THR A 106 1.59 10.87 14.31
N THR A 107 1.90 10.53 13.06
CA THR A 107 3.26 10.65 12.50
C THR A 107 3.61 12.09 12.15
N LYS A 108 2.60 12.98 12.03
CA LYS A 108 2.72 14.39 11.61
C LYS A 108 3.47 14.55 10.29
N LEU A 109 3.40 13.52 9.44
CA LEU A 109 3.99 13.51 8.11
C LEU A 109 2.89 13.53 7.07
N TYR A 110 2.72 14.66 6.38
CA TYR A 110 1.70 14.90 5.36
C TYR A 110 2.29 15.16 3.97
N ASP A 111 3.60 15.41 3.92
CA ASP A 111 4.41 15.74 2.74
C ASP A 111 5.68 14.89 2.65
N PHE A 112 6.77 15.39 2.08
CA PHE A 112 8.08 14.72 1.99
C PHE A 112 9.17 15.40 2.84
N ASN A 113 8.86 16.48 3.56
CA ASN A 113 9.84 17.47 4.04
C ASN A 113 10.11 17.39 5.55
N SER A 114 9.54 16.39 6.25
CA SER A 114 9.79 16.19 7.67
C SER A 114 10.12 14.74 8.01
N TYR A 115 11.04 14.53 8.96
CA TYR A 115 11.35 13.19 9.47
C TYR A 115 10.56 12.92 10.75
N TRP A 116 9.64 11.99 10.70
CA TRP A 116 8.66 11.70 11.75
C TRP A 116 9.29 11.38 13.12
N ARG A 117 10.48 10.72 13.17
CA ARG A 117 11.16 10.44 14.45
C ARG A 117 11.54 11.70 15.21
N VAL A 118 11.84 12.77 14.50
CA VAL A 118 12.22 14.07 15.09
C VAL A 118 10.97 14.91 15.39
N HIS A 119 9.99 14.93 14.47
CA HIS A 119 8.85 15.85 14.56
C HIS A 119 7.66 15.30 15.34
N ALA A 120 7.51 13.97 15.43
CA ALA A 120 6.34 13.36 16.06
C ALA A 120 6.69 12.47 17.25
N GLY A 121 7.59 11.49 17.06
CA GLY A 121 7.98 10.57 18.12
C GLY A 121 8.79 9.38 17.61
N ASN A 122 9.53 8.75 18.50
CA ASN A 122 10.41 7.62 18.17
C ASN A 122 9.61 6.30 18.06
N TYR A 123 8.67 6.25 17.11
CA TYR A 123 7.81 5.06 16.94
C TYR A 123 8.59 3.87 16.38
N THR A 124 8.35 2.70 16.96
CA THR A 124 8.91 1.43 16.47
C THR A 124 8.27 1.09 15.12
N THR A 125 9.10 0.83 14.11
CA THR A 125 8.64 0.41 12.79
C THR A 125 8.44 -1.11 12.74
N LEU A 126 7.67 -1.59 11.76
CA LEU A 126 7.49 -3.00 11.45
C LEU A 126 8.84 -3.74 11.31
N PRO A 127 9.79 -3.33 10.43
CA PRO A 127 11.09 -3.99 10.37
C PRO A 127 11.89 -3.84 11.66
N GLN A 128 11.84 -2.70 12.36
CA GLN A 128 12.51 -2.52 13.66
C GLN A 128 11.99 -3.52 14.70
N TYR A 129 10.69 -3.79 14.71
CA TYR A 129 10.10 -4.78 15.62
C TYR A 129 10.61 -6.18 15.34
N PHE A 130 10.70 -6.59 14.05
CA PHE A 130 11.29 -7.87 13.68
C PHE A 130 12.77 -7.93 14.05
N LYS A 131 13.55 -6.88 13.79
CA LYS A 131 14.95 -6.77 14.19
C LYS A 131 15.15 -6.97 15.70
N SER A 132 14.31 -6.32 16.51
CA SER A 132 14.33 -6.45 17.98
C SER A 132 13.95 -7.86 18.46
N ASN A 133 13.32 -8.67 17.60
CA ASN A 133 12.98 -10.07 17.86
C ASN A 133 13.97 -11.07 17.19
N GLY A 134 15.18 -10.62 16.84
CA GLY A 134 16.27 -11.47 16.38
C GLY A 134 16.29 -11.77 14.87
N TYR A 135 15.47 -11.07 14.07
CA TYR A 135 15.51 -11.20 12.61
C TYR A 135 16.63 -10.36 12.01
N THR A 136 17.22 -10.86 10.93
CA THR A 136 18.02 -10.04 10.01
C THR A 136 17.05 -9.25 9.12
N THR A 137 17.04 -7.92 9.24
CA THR A 137 16.13 -7.05 8.48
C THR A 137 16.84 -6.38 7.33
N LEU A 138 16.30 -6.53 6.13
CA LEU A 138 16.91 -6.15 4.85
C LEU A 138 15.91 -5.34 4.01
N SER A 139 16.41 -4.30 3.33
CA SER A 139 15.63 -3.42 2.46
C SER A 139 16.26 -3.29 1.10
N VAL A 140 15.44 -3.42 0.05
CA VAL A 140 15.82 -3.25 -1.35
C VAL A 140 14.83 -2.28 -2.02
N GLY A 141 15.34 -1.25 -2.70
CA GLY A 141 14.53 -0.30 -3.44
C GLY A 141 13.72 0.66 -2.58
N LYS A 142 12.50 0.99 -2.97
CA LYS A 142 11.65 2.00 -2.32
C LYS A 142 10.74 1.38 -1.24
N VAL A 143 11.27 1.15 -0.03
CA VAL A 143 10.47 0.70 1.14
C VAL A 143 9.99 1.90 1.94
N PHE A 144 10.90 2.71 2.49
CA PHE A 144 10.59 4.09 2.87
C PHE A 144 10.66 5.00 1.64
N HIS A 145 10.13 6.21 1.75
CA HIS A 145 10.37 7.23 0.72
C HIS A 145 11.77 7.80 0.93
N PRO A 146 12.66 7.73 -0.07
CA PRO A 146 14.02 8.24 0.07
C PRO A 146 14.04 9.77 0.22
N GLY A 147 14.94 10.29 1.01
CA GLY A 147 15.07 11.73 1.25
C GLY A 147 14.81 12.14 2.70
N ILE A 148 14.33 13.38 2.89
CA ILE A 148 14.13 13.98 4.23
C ILE A 148 13.15 13.13 5.06
N ALA A 149 12.06 12.65 4.48
CA ALA A 149 11.02 11.88 5.18
C ALA A 149 11.54 10.59 5.86
N SER A 150 12.72 10.10 5.47
CA SER A 150 13.39 8.94 6.07
C SER A 150 14.84 9.25 6.49
N ASN A 151 15.14 10.52 6.77
CA ASN A 151 16.45 11.02 7.20
C ASN A 151 17.59 10.66 6.22
N HIS A 152 17.32 10.57 4.91
CA HIS A 152 18.27 10.15 3.85
C HIS A 152 18.93 8.78 4.09
N SER A 153 18.41 7.98 5.01
CA SER A 153 18.98 6.69 5.42
C SER A 153 17.94 5.54 5.35
N ASP A 154 16.72 5.81 4.88
CA ASP A 154 15.59 4.90 4.94
C ASP A 154 15.37 4.30 6.34
N ASP A 155 15.54 5.14 7.37
CA ASP A 155 15.43 4.78 8.78
C ASP A 155 16.50 3.78 9.27
N TYR A 156 17.66 3.66 8.58
CA TYR A 156 18.83 2.98 9.12
C TYR A 156 19.52 3.86 10.20
N PRO A 157 20.01 3.30 11.31
CA PRO A 157 20.12 1.88 11.63
C PRO A 157 18.93 1.31 12.41
N TYR A 158 17.86 2.05 12.64
CA TYR A 158 16.73 1.60 13.47
C TYR A 158 16.00 0.38 12.85
N SER A 159 15.48 0.56 11.65
CA SER A 159 14.68 -0.43 10.95
C SER A 159 15.50 -1.59 10.38
N TRP A 160 16.72 -1.36 9.94
CA TRP A 160 17.49 -2.29 9.12
C TRP A 160 18.76 -2.80 9.80
N SER A 161 19.13 -4.05 9.51
CA SER A 161 20.35 -4.67 10.03
C SER A 161 21.60 -4.25 9.26
N VAL A 162 21.43 -3.92 7.97
CA VAL A 162 22.46 -3.37 7.08
C VAL A 162 21.90 -2.15 6.36
N PRO A 163 22.75 -1.25 5.79
CA PRO A 163 22.27 -0.14 4.99
C PRO A 163 21.34 -0.62 3.86
N PRO A 164 20.19 0.04 3.63
CA PRO A 164 19.27 -0.27 2.54
C PRO A 164 19.94 -0.20 1.17
N TYR A 165 19.57 -1.12 0.27
CA TYR A 165 20.03 -1.09 -1.10
C TYR A 165 19.17 -0.17 -1.96
N HIS A 166 19.81 0.72 -2.70
CA HIS A 166 19.20 1.53 -3.75
C HIS A 166 19.84 1.23 -5.10
N PRO A 167 19.04 1.02 -6.16
CA PRO A 167 19.56 0.69 -7.48
C PRO A 167 20.36 1.86 -8.07
N PRO A 168 21.60 1.65 -8.54
CA PRO A 168 22.44 2.70 -9.10
C PRO A 168 21.80 3.47 -10.27
N SER A 169 20.92 2.84 -11.03
CA SER A 169 20.21 3.48 -12.15
C SER A 169 19.14 4.48 -11.70
N PHE A 170 18.73 4.46 -10.41
CA PHE A 170 17.75 5.41 -9.87
C PHE A 170 18.22 6.87 -9.96
N LYS A 171 19.52 7.14 -9.95
CA LYS A 171 20.05 8.49 -10.14
C LYS A 171 19.60 9.19 -11.43
N TYR A 172 19.13 8.40 -12.42
CA TYR A 172 18.60 8.92 -13.69
C TYR A 172 17.07 9.10 -13.67
N GLU A 173 16.39 8.91 -12.53
CA GLU A 173 14.93 8.99 -12.42
C GLU A 173 14.38 10.33 -12.94
N LYS A 174 15.04 11.43 -12.58
CA LYS A 174 14.71 12.77 -13.05
C LYS A 174 15.52 13.22 -14.30
N GLY A 175 16.30 12.30 -14.88
CA GLY A 175 17.17 12.60 -16.01
C GLY A 175 16.45 12.60 -17.35
N LYS A 176 16.97 13.36 -18.31
CA LYS A 176 16.53 13.33 -19.71
C LYS A 176 17.05 12.05 -20.38
N VAL A 177 16.30 10.97 -20.32
CA VAL A 177 16.66 9.66 -20.88
C VAL A 177 15.56 9.06 -21.77
N CYS A 178 14.40 9.71 -21.85
CA CYS A 178 13.30 9.28 -22.72
C CYS A 178 13.54 9.82 -24.13
N LYS A 179 13.80 8.94 -25.09
CA LYS A 179 14.15 9.29 -26.46
C LYS A 179 12.90 9.49 -27.31
N ASN A 180 12.74 10.67 -27.90
CA ASN A 180 11.71 10.98 -28.86
C ASN A 180 12.04 10.43 -30.26
N LYS A 181 11.07 10.51 -31.19
CA LYS A 181 11.23 10.04 -32.58
C LYS A 181 12.37 10.73 -33.34
N ASP A 182 12.65 11.99 -32.99
CA ASP A 182 13.75 12.80 -33.55
C ASP A 182 15.12 12.50 -32.93
N GLY A 183 15.17 11.59 -31.94
CA GLY A 183 16.39 11.22 -31.21
C GLY A 183 16.73 12.11 -30.04
N THR A 184 16.00 13.19 -29.78
CA THR A 184 16.19 14.06 -28.60
C THR A 184 15.77 13.36 -27.31
N LEU A 185 16.43 13.71 -26.19
CA LEU A 185 16.17 13.14 -24.86
C LEU A 185 15.37 14.09 -23.99
N HIS A 186 14.34 13.55 -23.36
CA HIS A 186 13.34 14.30 -22.60
C HIS A 186 13.06 13.71 -21.22
N THR A 187 12.34 14.47 -20.37
CA THR A 187 11.78 14.03 -19.08
C THR A 187 10.28 13.71 -19.21
N ASN A 188 9.94 12.89 -20.18
CA ASN A 188 8.54 12.55 -20.52
C ASN A 188 7.89 11.69 -19.44
N LEU A 189 6.57 11.81 -19.31
CA LEU A 189 5.72 10.88 -18.58
C LEU A 189 5.74 9.50 -19.23
N LEU A 190 5.55 9.46 -20.56
CA LEU A 190 5.56 8.25 -21.37
C LEU A 190 6.99 7.95 -21.81
N CYS A 191 7.60 6.91 -21.24
CA CYS A 191 9.04 6.66 -21.37
C CYS A 191 9.35 5.17 -21.59
N ALA A 192 8.72 4.55 -22.57
CA ALA A 192 9.07 3.18 -22.95
C ALA A 192 10.41 3.17 -23.69
N VAL A 193 11.38 2.38 -23.20
CA VAL A 193 12.78 2.45 -23.61
C VAL A 193 13.32 1.12 -24.15
N ASN A 194 14.37 1.18 -24.92
CA ASN A 194 15.26 0.06 -25.14
C ASN A 194 16.25 0.01 -23.98
N VAL A 195 16.18 -1.04 -23.16
CA VAL A 195 16.97 -1.15 -21.93
C VAL A 195 18.48 -1.05 -22.19
N SER A 196 18.96 -1.64 -23.29
CA SER A 196 20.40 -1.58 -23.66
C SER A 196 20.90 -0.17 -24.00
N GLU A 197 19.99 0.78 -24.32
CA GLU A 197 20.32 2.17 -24.60
C GLU A 197 20.28 3.05 -23.32
N MET A 198 19.85 2.51 -22.19
CA MET A 198 19.85 3.25 -20.91
C MET A 198 21.29 3.47 -20.42
N PRO A 199 21.54 4.55 -19.63
CA PRO A 199 22.90 4.93 -19.22
C PRO A 199 23.72 3.82 -18.53
N LEU A 200 23.06 2.85 -17.86
CA LEU A 200 23.71 1.69 -17.24
C LEU A 200 23.27 0.35 -17.87
N GLY A 201 22.57 0.38 -19.01
CA GLY A 201 22.06 -0.84 -19.66
C GLY A 201 21.02 -1.60 -18.81
N THR A 202 20.37 -0.94 -17.86
CA THR A 202 19.42 -1.55 -16.92
C THR A 202 18.34 -0.56 -16.45
N LEU A 203 17.38 -1.04 -15.65
CA LEU A 203 16.33 -0.25 -15.01
C LEU A 203 16.28 -0.55 -13.49
N PRO A 204 15.81 0.40 -12.67
CA PRO A 204 15.81 0.27 -11.22
C PRO A 204 15.21 -1.04 -10.69
N ASP A 205 14.06 -1.47 -11.21
CA ASP A 205 13.40 -2.69 -10.72
C ASP A 205 14.09 -3.98 -11.17
N MET A 206 14.85 -3.95 -12.27
CA MET A 206 15.72 -5.08 -12.64
C MET A 206 16.89 -5.23 -11.65
N GLU A 207 17.47 -4.12 -11.22
CA GLU A 207 18.53 -4.10 -10.22
C GLU A 207 17.99 -4.51 -8.84
N ASN A 208 16.80 -4.02 -8.45
CA ASN A 208 16.12 -4.43 -7.22
C ASN A 208 15.86 -5.95 -7.20
N THR A 209 15.40 -6.51 -8.32
CA THR A 209 15.17 -7.95 -8.46
C THR A 209 16.45 -8.74 -8.28
N ALA A 210 17.53 -8.35 -8.94
CA ALA A 210 18.83 -9.01 -8.84
C ALA A 210 19.36 -8.98 -7.40
N GLU A 211 19.28 -7.84 -6.71
CA GLU A 211 19.71 -7.72 -5.32
C GLU A 211 18.83 -8.51 -4.36
N ALA A 212 17.51 -8.51 -4.54
CA ALA A 212 16.60 -9.31 -3.72
C ALA A 212 16.92 -10.81 -3.82
N ILE A 213 17.19 -11.33 -5.02
CA ILE A 213 17.59 -12.72 -5.26
C ILE A 213 18.93 -13.00 -4.56
N ARG A 214 19.94 -12.15 -4.73
CA ARG A 214 21.24 -12.28 -4.08
C ARG A 214 21.12 -12.34 -2.54
N LEU A 215 20.24 -11.52 -1.96
CA LEU A 215 19.98 -11.52 -0.52
C LEU A 215 19.27 -12.82 -0.08
N LEU A 216 18.28 -13.31 -0.84
CA LEU A 216 17.64 -14.60 -0.55
C LEU A 216 18.65 -15.76 -0.58
N GLU A 217 19.57 -15.77 -1.56
CA GLU A 217 20.67 -16.75 -1.63
C GLU A 217 21.56 -16.69 -0.38
N SER A 218 21.91 -15.49 0.07
CA SER A 218 22.71 -15.32 1.29
C SER A 218 21.97 -15.80 2.56
N MET A 219 20.65 -15.55 2.61
CA MET A 219 19.81 -15.95 3.76
C MET A 219 19.51 -17.44 3.80
N LYS A 220 19.55 -18.16 2.67
CA LYS A 220 19.41 -19.63 2.65
C LYS A 220 20.43 -20.33 3.57
N GLN A 221 21.63 -19.78 3.70
CA GLN A 221 22.71 -20.34 4.52
C GLN A 221 22.73 -19.79 5.95
N SER A 222 21.88 -18.79 6.23
CA SER A 222 21.80 -18.17 7.55
C SER A 222 21.01 -19.05 8.53
N ILE A 223 21.45 -19.05 9.78
CA ILE A 223 20.70 -19.65 10.90
C ILE A 223 19.64 -18.71 11.47
N THR A 224 19.73 -17.40 11.14
CA THR A 224 18.77 -16.40 11.58
C THR A 224 17.62 -16.27 10.57
N LEU A 225 16.43 -16.01 11.09
CA LEU A 225 15.29 -15.65 10.25
C LEU A 225 15.50 -14.27 9.63
N PHE A 226 14.91 -14.05 8.46
CA PHE A 226 14.98 -12.77 7.78
C PHE A 226 13.62 -12.08 7.66
N PHE A 227 13.67 -10.77 7.63
CA PHE A 227 12.62 -9.87 7.16
C PHE A 227 13.19 -9.11 5.96
N LEU A 228 12.82 -9.52 4.75
CA LEU A 228 13.24 -8.86 3.51
C LEU A 228 12.07 -8.06 2.95
N ALA A 229 12.25 -6.74 2.84
CA ALA A 229 11.32 -5.86 2.14
C ALA A 229 11.90 -5.46 0.78
N VAL A 230 11.11 -5.62 -0.28
CA VAL A 230 11.48 -5.25 -1.65
C VAL A 230 10.46 -4.25 -2.18
N GLY A 231 10.88 -3.00 -2.34
CA GLY A 231 10.06 -1.91 -2.85
C GLY A 231 10.36 -1.66 -4.33
N PHE A 232 9.47 -2.10 -5.21
CA PHE A 232 9.52 -1.80 -6.63
C PHE A 232 9.08 -0.37 -6.90
N TYR A 233 9.69 0.28 -7.88
CA TYR A 233 9.33 1.64 -8.27
C TYR A 233 8.11 1.67 -9.20
N LYS A 234 7.88 0.62 -10.01
CA LYS A 234 6.74 0.60 -10.92
C LYS A 234 5.45 0.16 -10.22
N PRO A 235 4.31 0.71 -10.68
CA PRO A 235 4.07 1.59 -11.85
C PRO A 235 4.28 3.11 -11.64
N HIS A 236 4.98 3.60 -10.63
CA HIS A 236 5.24 5.03 -10.42
C HIS A 236 5.86 5.71 -11.66
N VAL A 237 5.50 6.98 -11.83
CA VAL A 237 5.99 7.84 -12.93
C VAL A 237 7.47 8.20 -12.79
N PRO A 238 8.21 8.45 -13.89
CA PRO A 238 7.78 8.29 -15.28
C PRO A 238 7.57 6.81 -15.61
N PHE A 239 6.71 6.50 -16.59
CA PHE A 239 6.48 5.13 -17.03
C PHE A 239 7.67 4.62 -17.84
N ARG A 240 8.83 4.55 -17.21
CA ARG A 240 10.08 4.07 -17.81
C ARG A 240 10.16 2.57 -17.67
N ILE A 241 9.88 1.89 -18.77
CA ILE A 241 9.77 0.43 -18.85
C ILE A 241 10.39 -0.07 -20.16
N PRO A 242 10.72 -1.36 -20.25
CA PRO A 242 11.12 -1.95 -21.52
C PRO A 242 9.99 -1.83 -22.54
N LYS A 243 10.30 -1.31 -23.73
CA LYS A 243 9.29 -0.96 -24.76
C LYS A 243 8.46 -2.15 -25.24
N GLU A 244 8.99 -3.36 -25.15
CA GLU A 244 8.30 -4.59 -25.54
C GLU A 244 6.99 -4.83 -24.76
N TYR A 245 6.88 -4.33 -23.53
CA TYR A 245 5.66 -4.48 -22.72
C TYR A 245 4.46 -3.72 -23.29
N LEU A 246 4.67 -2.68 -24.12
CA LEU A 246 3.59 -1.99 -24.81
C LEU A 246 2.83 -2.90 -25.78
N LYS A 247 3.49 -3.95 -26.32
CA LYS A 247 2.87 -4.94 -27.23
C LYS A 247 1.76 -5.76 -26.55
N LEU A 248 1.78 -5.84 -25.20
CA LEU A 248 0.73 -6.51 -24.45
C LEU A 248 -0.60 -5.75 -24.47
N TYR A 249 -0.56 -4.46 -24.81
CA TYR A 249 -1.68 -3.52 -24.76
C TYR A 249 -1.75 -2.69 -26.04
N PRO A 250 -2.16 -3.28 -27.19
CA PRO A 250 -2.32 -2.53 -28.43
C PRO A 250 -3.24 -1.33 -28.24
N ILE A 251 -2.85 -0.16 -28.74
CA ILE A 251 -3.57 1.10 -28.48
C ILE A 251 -5.02 1.05 -28.98
N GLU A 252 -5.26 0.28 -30.01
CA GLU A 252 -6.58 0.08 -30.62
C GLU A 252 -7.55 -0.69 -29.71
N SER A 253 -7.01 -1.46 -28.76
CA SER A 253 -7.79 -2.20 -27.77
C SER A 253 -8.02 -1.44 -26.47
N MET A 254 -7.40 -0.27 -26.32
CA MET A 254 -7.49 0.54 -25.13
C MET A 254 -8.77 1.40 -25.12
N SER A 255 -9.35 1.58 -23.94
CA SER A 255 -10.47 2.52 -23.69
C SER A 255 -10.09 3.54 -22.64
N ILE A 256 -10.71 4.72 -22.67
CA ILE A 256 -10.68 5.64 -21.53
C ILE A 256 -11.47 5.06 -20.36
N VAL A 257 -11.37 5.67 -19.20
CA VAL A 257 -12.16 5.30 -18.00
C VAL A 257 -13.66 5.50 -18.23
N PRO A 258 -14.54 4.81 -17.49
CA PRO A 258 -15.99 4.97 -17.63
C PRO A 258 -16.50 6.33 -17.10
N ASP A 259 -15.80 6.94 -16.16
CA ASP A 259 -16.13 8.14 -15.39
C ASP A 259 -15.08 9.27 -15.60
N PRO A 260 -14.88 9.79 -16.84
CA PRO A 260 -13.77 10.70 -17.15
C PRO A 260 -14.06 12.18 -16.79
N TYR A 261 -15.16 12.48 -16.14
CA TYR A 261 -15.60 13.83 -15.85
C TYR A 261 -15.53 14.16 -14.36
N VAL A 262 -15.32 15.45 -14.05
CA VAL A 262 -15.39 15.93 -12.66
C VAL A 262 -16.75 15.58 -12.07
N PRO A 263 -16.83 14.96 -10.89
CA PRO A 263 -18.08 14.57 -10.26
C PRO A 263 -19.03 15.75 -10.07
N LYS A 264 -20.32 15.49 -10.22
CA LYS A 264 -21.35 16.51 -9.97
C LYS A 264 -21.28 16.96 -8.51
N LYS A 265 -21.36 18.28 -8.29
CA LYS A 265 -21.31 18.91 -6.96
C LYS A 265 -20.03 18.62 -6.16
N LEU A 266 -18.94 18.21 -6.83
CA LEU A 266 -17.62 18.08 -6.18
C LEU A 266 -17.19 19.48 -5.68
N PRO A 267 -16.85 19.64 -4.39
CA PRO A 267 -16.30 20.91 -3.92
C PRO A 267 -14.88 21.11 -4.47
N SER A 268 -14.53 22.36 -4.79
CA SER A 268 -13.21 22.70 -5.37
C SER A 268 -12.05 22.22 -4.53
N VAL A 269 -12.18 22.24 -3.21
CA VAL A 269 -11.16 21.74 -2.26
C VAL A 269 -10.85 20.25 -2.45
N ALA A 270 -11.79 19.44 -2.94
CA ALA A 270 -11.60 18.00 -3.13
C ALA A 270 -10.79 17.69 -4.39
N TYR A 271 -10.84 18.57 -5.41
CA TYR A 271 -10.23 18.30 -6.71
C TYR A 271 -8.69 18.34 -6.69
N ASN A 272 -8.09 17.37 -7.34
CA ASN A 272 -6.64 17.27 -7.54
C ASN A 272 -6.27 17.84 -8.93
N PRO A 273 -5.48 18.94 -9.05
CA PRO A 273 -5.07 19.52 -10.33
C PRO A 273 -3.94 18.76 -11.03
N TRP A 274 -3.45 17.65 -10.48
CA TRP A 274 -2.42 16.75 -11.03
C TRP A 274 -1.18 17.48 -11.60
N THR A 275 -0.69 18.47 -10.84
CA THR A 275 0.40 19.38 -11.24
C THR A 275 1.72 18.65 -11.47
N ASP A 276 1.99 17.55 -10.77
CA ASP A 276 3.21 16.75 -10.97
C ASP A 276 3.29 16.11 -12.37
N LEU A 277 2.13 15.71 -12.96
CA LEU A 277 2.07 15.26 -14.35
C LEU A 277 2.27 16.42 -15.31
N ARG A 278 1.67 17.59 -15.01
CA ARG A 278 1.80 18.79 -15.86
C ARG A 278 3.24 19.26 -16.03
N ARG A 279 4.14 18.88 -15.12
CA ARG A 279 5.56 19.22 -15.17
C ARG A 279 6.37 18.31 -16.12
N ARG A 280 5.78 17.25 -16.70
CA ARG A 280 6.44 16.38 -17.67
C ARG A 280 6.45 17.02 -19.06
N GLU A 281 7.58 16.93 -19.78
CA GLU A 281 7.78 17.65 -21.04
C GLU A 281 6.73 17.27 -22.11
N ASP A 282 6.33 16.01 -22.20
CA ASP A 282 5.29 15.54 -23.13
C ASP A 282 3.88 16.04 -22.74
N VAL A 283 3.60 16.20 -21.45
CA VAL A 283 2.34 16.76 -20.96
C VAL A 283 2.32 18.29 -21.13
N GLN A 284 3.44 18.98 -20.86
CA GLN A 284 3.59 20.43 -21.13
C GLN A 284 3.33 20.77 -22.60
N ALA A 285 3.81 19.91 -23.52
CA ALA A 285 3.61 20.11 -24.95
C ALA A 285 2.13 20.10 -25.38
N LEU A 286 1.22 19.57 -24.54
CA LEU A 286 -0.23 19.59 -24.79
C LEU A 286 -0.88 20.95 -24.50
N ASN A 287 -0.17 21.86 -23.83
CA ASN A 287 -0.64 23.21 -23.48
C ASN A 287 -2.04 23.22 -22.82
N LEU A 288 -2.21 22.39 -21.79
CA LEU A 288 -3.49 22.16 -21.12
C LEU A 288 -3.88 23.31 -20.20
N SER A 289 -5.15 23.71 -20.23
CA SER A 289 -5.68 24.69 -19.29
C SER A 289 -5.63 24.17 -17.85
N PHE A 290 -5.33 25.06 -16.90
CA PHE A 290 -5.38 24.78 -15.47
C PHE A 290 -6.77 25.15 -14.92
N PRO A 291 -7.35 24.41 -13.97
CA PRO A 291 -6.84 23.17 -13.37
C PRO A 291 -7.31 21.88 -14.07
N TYR A 292 -8.34 21.94 -14.89
CA TYR A 292 -9.10 20.76 -15.32
C TYR A 292 -8.54 20.06 -16.57
N GLY A 293 -7.78 20.74 -17.42
CA GLY A 293 -7.34 20.22 -18.71
C GLY A 293 -8.45 20.37 -19.77
N PRO A 294 -9.09 19.30 -20.29
CA PRO A 294 -8.74 17.88 -20.15
C PRO A 294 -7.54 17.44 -20.98
N ILE A 295 -6.95 16.30 -20.62
CA ILE A 295 -5.94 15.63 -21.46
C ILE A 295 -6.65 15.10 -22.73
N PRO A 296 -6.06 15.29 -23.95
CA PRO A 296 -6.64 14.75 -25.18
C PRO A 296 -6.79 13.23 -25.12
N LYS A 297 -7.89 12.71 -25.69
CA LYS A 297 -8.27 11.30 -25.61
C LYS A 297 -7.13 10.35 -26.01
N ASP A 298 -6.45 10.64 -27.11
CA ASP A 298 -5.36 9.79 -27.59
C ASP A 298 -4.20 9.73 -26.60
N PHE A 299 -3.92 10.82 -25.89
CA PHE A 299 -2.88 10.83 -24.86
C PHE A 299 -3.35 10.12 -23.58
N GLN A 300 -4.63 10.20 -23.23
CA GLN A 300 -5.22 9.40 -22.14
C GLN A 300 -5.04 7.90 -22.39
N LEU A 301 -5.32 7.42 -23.61
CA LEU A 301 -5.13 6.02 -23.98
C LEU A 301 -3.66 5.60 -23.85
N GLN A 302 -2.73 6.47 -24.26
CA GLN A 302 -1.29 6.21 -24.13
C GLN A 302 -0.84 6.15 -22.65
N ILE A 303 -1.36 7.03 -21.78
CA ILE A 303 -1.09 6.97 -20.34
C ILE A 303 -1.54 5.62 -19.77
N ARG A 304 -2.76 5.20 -20.07
CA ARG A 304 -3.31 3.91 -19.61
C ARG A 304 -2.52 2.72 -20.12
N GLN A 305 -2.14 2.73 -21.42
CA GLN A 305 -1.27 1.73 -22.03
C GLN A 305 0.06 1.60 -21.27
N HIS A 306 0.72 2.72 -21.00
CA HIS A 306 2.02 2.74 -20.31
C HIS A 306 1.90 2.33 -18.85
N TYR A 307 0.81 2.71 -18.17
CA TYR A 307 0.54 2.28 -16.81
C TYR A 307 0.36 0.76 -16.73
N PHE A 308 -0.49 0.18 -17.59
CA PHE A 308 -0.72 -1.27 -17.61
C PHE A 308 0.53 -2.05 -18.00
N ALA A 309 1.29 -1.54 -18.96
CA ALA A 309 2.60 -2.10 -19.33
C ALA A 309 3.60 -2.04 -18.17
N SER A 310 3.55 -0.97 -17.35
CA SER A 310 4.37 -0.85 -16.13
C SER A 310 3.97 -1.87 -15.06
N VAL A 311 2.68 -2.16 -14.93
CA VAL A 311 2.17 -3.20 -14.02
C VAL A 311 2.67 -4.59 -14.45
N SER A 312 2.56 -4.93 -15.74
CA SER A 312 3.06 -6.22 -16.25
C SER A 312 4.58 -6.35 -16.16
N TYR A 313 5.31 -5.26 -16.35
CA TYR A 313 6.76 -5.25 -16.13
C TYR A 313 7.10 -5.51 -14.66
N MET A 314 6.42 -4.86 -13.74
CA MET A 314 6.60 -5.07 -12.30
C MET A 314 6.20 -6.50 -11.91
N ASP A 315 5.08 -7.04 -12.42
CA ASP A 315 4.66 -8.43 -12.23
C ASP A 315 5.77 -9.43 -12.61
N THR A 316 6.45 -9.19 -13.74
CA THR A 316 7.60 -10.01 -14.16
C THR A 316 8.74 -9.95 -13.12
N GLN A 317 9.02 -8.78 -12.53
CA GLN A 317 10.07 -8.66 -11.51
C GLN A 317 9.66 -9.37 -10.21
N VAL A 318 8.41 -9.23 -9.79
CA VAL A 318 7.84 -9.97 -8.65
C VAL A 318 7.94 -11.48 -8.88
N GLY A 319 7.57 -11.97 -10.06
CA GLY A 319 7.65 -13.38 -10.42
C GLY A 319 9.06 -13.97 -10.30
N LYS A 320 10.09 -13.22 -10.72
CA LYS A 320 11.49 -13.65 -10.59
C LYS A 320 11.92 -13.79 -9.12
N VAL A 321 11.49 -12.87 -8.24
CA VAL A 321 11.82 -12.95 -6.80
C VAL A 321 11.09 -14.11 -6.15
N LEU A 322 9.81 -14.35 -6.49
CA LEU A 322 9.01 -15.47 -5.97
C LEU A 322 9.57 -16.81 -6.43
N ASN A 323 9.94 -16.93 -7.72
CA ASN A 323 10.59 -18.16 -8.23
C ASN A 323 11.92 -18.45 -7.53
N ALA A 324 12.74 -17.42 -7.28
CA ALA A 324 13.98 -17.59 -6.54
C ALA A 324 13.73 -18.05 -5.08
N LEU A 325 12.66 -17.60 -4.44
CA LEU A 325 12.24 -18.07 -3.11
C LEU A 325 11.97 -19.58 -3.12
N ASP A 326 11.30 -20.08 -4.19
CA ASP A 326 11.03 -21.51 -4.39
C ASP A 326 12.31 -22.30 -4.68
N ASP A 327 13.11 -21.87 -5.66
CA ASP A 327 14.35 -22.55 -6.07
C ASP A 327 15.34 -22.69 -4.90
N LEU A 328 15.31 -21.74 -3.98
CA LEU A 328 16.08 -21.78 -2.74
C LEU A 328 15.45 -22.66 -1.66
N GLY A 329 14.23 -23.17 -1.86
CA GLY A 329 13.50 -23.98 -0.89
C GLY A 329 13.05 -23.21 0.36
N LEU A 330 12.87 -21.89 0.22
CA LEU A 330 12.47 -20.98 1.32
C LEU A 330 10.96 -20.75 1.38
N SER A 331 10.18 -21.03 0.33
CA SER A 331 8.73 -20.77 0.25
C SER A 331 7.95 -21.49 1.37
N SER A 332 8.34 -22.70 1.75
CA SER A 332 7.67 -23.47 2.81
C SER A 332 7.82 -22.87 4.23
N ASN A 333 8.71 -21.91 4.43
CA ASN A 333 8.98 -21.25 5.72
C ASN A 333 8.98 -19.71 5.61
N THR A 334 8.34 -19.16 4.60
CA THR A 334 8.30 -17.71 4.40
C THR A 334 6.86 -17.24 4.23
N ILE A 335 6.46 -16.25 5.02
CA ILE A 335 5.22 -15.49 4.79
C ILE A 335 5.53 -14.46 3.70
N VAL A 336 4.71 -14.42 2.65
CA VAL A 336 4.82 -13.41 1.59
C VAL A 336 3.65 -12.44 1.71
N VAL A 337 3.96 -11.15 1.70
CA VAL A 337 2.98 -10.07 1.60
C VAL A 337 3.25 -9.28 0.33
N PHE A 338 2.20 -9.00 -0.44
CA PHE A 338 2.25 -8.08 -1.55
C PHE A 338 1.25 -6.95 -1.33
N SER A 339 1.69 -5.69 -1.44
CA SER A 339 0.82 -4.51 -1.36
C SER A 339 1.36 -3.35 -2.19
N SER A 340 0.58 -2.26 -2.25
CA SER A 340 1.06 -0.95 -2.71
C SER A 340 0.96 0.07 -1.57
N ASP A 341 1.64 1.20 -1.73
CA ASP A 341 1.54 2.32 -0.78
C ASP A 341 0.25 3.13 -0.94
N HIS A 342 -0.23 3.33 -2.14
CA HIS A 342 -1.52 3.93 -2.50
C HIS A 342 -1.88 3.56 -3.95
N GLY A 343 -3.05 4.00 -4.41
CA GLY A 343 -3.51 3.82 -5.78
C GLY A 343 -3.07 4.94 -6.72
N TRP A 344 -3.77 5.03 -7.87
CA TRP A 344 -3.49 5.97 -8.95
C TRP A 344 -4.72 6.20 -9.83
N SER A 345 -5.08 7.46 -10.11
CA SER A 345 -6.13 7.83 -11.06
C SER A 345 -5.61 7.80 -12.50
N LEU A 346 -6.40 7.23 -13.40
CA LEU A 346 -6.09 7.08 -14.83
C LEU A 346 -7.06 7.88 -15.71
N GLY A 347 -7.61 8.97 -15.15
CA GLY A 347 -8.58 9.85 -15.78
C GLY A 347 -9.96 9.81 -15.16
N GLU A 348 -10.21 8.94 -14.16
CA GLU A 348 -11.44 8.95 -13.36
C GLU A 348 -11.60 10.32 -12.70
N HIS A 349 -12.84 10.81 -12.63
CA HIS A 349 -13.20 12.11 -12.04
C HIS A 349 -12.55 13.34 -12.73
N GLY A 350 -11.99 13.16 -13.94
CA GLY A 350 -11.16 14.18 -14.60
C GLY A 350 -9.80 14.38 -13.94
N GLU A 351 -9.42 13.51 -13.00
CA GLU A 351 -8.18 13.56 -12.24
C GLU A 351 -7.15 12.56 -12.76
N TRP A 352 -5.90 12.83 -12.50
CA TRP A 352 -4.75 11.98 -12.81
C TRP A 352 -3.83 11.88 -11.61
N ALA A 353 -2.99 10.88 -11.59
CA ALA A 353 -2.07 10.63 -10.47
C ALA A 353 -2.81 10.19 -9.18
N LYS A 354 -2.31 10.63 -8.05
CA LYS A 354 -2.80 10.38 -6.69
C LYS A 354 -3.37 11.69 -6.11
N TYR A 355 -3.20 11.94 -4.85
CA TYR A 355 -3.48 13.24 -4.22
C TYR A 355 -4.96 13.52 -3.95
N SER A 356 -5.77 12.48 -3.77
CA SER A 356 -7.19 12.62 -3.42
C SER A 356 -7.65 11.52 -2.45
N ASN A 357 -8.90 11.63 -1.97
CA ASN A 357 -9.54 10.62 -1.13
C ASN A 357 -10.44 9.65 -1.94
N PHE A 358 -10.44 9.72 -3.26
CA PHE A 358 -11.18 8.76 -4.09
C PHE A 358 -10.61 7.34 -3.99
N ASP A 359 -11.47 6.34 -4.14
CA ASP A 359 -11.09 4.93 -4.07
C ASP A 359 -9.92 4.59 -5.01
N VAL A 360 -9.89 5.16 -6.21
CA VAL A 360 -8.82 4.92 -7.19
C VAL A 360 -7.44 5.36 -6.70
N ALA A 361 -7.38 6.33 -5.78
CA ALA A 361 -6.15 6.83 -5.18
C ALA A 361 -5.82 6.18 -3.82
N THR A 362 -6.83 5.75 -3.05
CA THR A 362 -6.63 5.23 -1.69
C THR A 362 -6.68 3.71 -1.59
N ARG A 363 -7.44 3.03 -2.48
CA ARG A 363 -7.56 1.57 -2.48
C ARG A 363 -6.34 0.92 -3.13
N VAL A 364 -5.84 -0.14 -2.48
CA VAL A 364 -4.60 -0.84 -2.85
C VAL A 364 -4.78 -2.35 -2.87
N PRO A 365 -3.97 -3.11 -3.62
CA PRO A 365 -3.88 -4.54 -3.44
C PRO A 365 -3.26 -4.87 -2.09
N LEU A 366 -3.78 -5.91 -1.42
CA LEU A 366 -3.19 -6.53 -0.24
C LEU A 366 -3.40 -8.04 -0.34
N ILE A 367 -2.30 -8.77 -0.52
CA ILE A 367 -2.26 -10.22 -0.69
C ILE A 367 -1.35 -10.80 0.38
N VAL A 368 -1.81 -11.82 1.11
CA VAL A 368 -1.05 -12.45 2.19
C VAL A 368 -1.02 -13.96 1.99
N PHE A 369 0.17 -14.46 1.71
CA PHE A 369 0.47 -15.89 1.69
C PHE A 369 1.10 -16.31 3.02
N LYS A 370 0.57 -17.39 3.60
CA LYS A 370 1.22 -18.07 4.73
C LYS A 370 1.18 -19.58 4.50
N PRO A 371 2.33 -20.24 4.34
CA PRO A 371 2.39 -21.67 4.11
C PRO A 371 1.73 -22.47 5.24
N GLY A 372 0.97 -23.49 4.89
CA GLY A 372 0.20 -24.31 5.83
C GLY A 372 -1.06 -23.64 6.41
N VAL A 373 -1.37 -22.40 6.00
CA VAL A 373 -2.56 -21.66 6.46
C VAL A 373 -3.41 -21.19 5.27
N THR A 374 -2.83 -20.47 4.32
CA THR A 374 -3.56 -19.99 3.12
C THR A 374 -3.55 -21.02 2.00
N SER A 375 -2.56 -21.91 2.00
CA SER A 375 -2.47 -23.07 1.14
C SER A 375 -1.80 -24.23 1.90
N PRO A 376 -1.94 -25.50 1.46
CA PRO A 376 -1.15 -26.60 1.96
C PRO A 376 0.35 -26.32 1.83
N LEU A 377 1.17 -27.00 2.66
CA LEU A 377 2.61 -26.97 2.45
C LEU A 377 2.95 -27.67 1.13
N PRO A 378 3.89 -27.10 0.33
CA PRO A 378 4.32 -27.74 -0.91
C PRO A 378 4.95 -29.11 -0.63
N GLN A 379 4.68 -30.07 -1.52
CA GLN A 379 5.33 -31.38 -1.47
C GLN A 379 6.83 -31.24 -1.86
N PRO A 380 7.69 -32.16 -1.45
CA PRO A 380 9.09 -32.14 -1.86
C PRO A 380 9.23 -32.13 -3.39
N GLY A 381 9.88 -31.10 -3.94
CA GLY A 381 10.06 -30.91 -5.38
C GLY A 381 8.91 -30.16 -6.08
N GLU A 382 7.88 -29.74 -5.35
CA GLU A 382 6.79 -28.90 -5.87
C GLU A 382 7.14 -27.42 -5.69
N ASN A 383 7.04 -26.65 -6.75
CA ASN A 383 7.18 -25.19 -6.72
C ASN A 383 5.83 -24.55 -6.42
N THR A 384 5.81 -23.60 -5.48
CA THR A 384 4.63 -22.79 -5.14
C THR A 384 4.47 -21.62 -6.10
N PHE A 385 5.59 -21.07 -6.58
CA PHE A 385 5.67 -19.85 -7.38
C PHE A 385 6.56 -20.02 -8.62
N PRO A 386 6.28 -20.97 -9.53
CA PRO A 386 7.05 -21.07 -10.77
C PRO A 386 6.92 -19.79 -11.59
N PHE A 387 8.04 -19.34 -12.17
CA PHE A 387 8.04 -18.11 -12.98
C PHE A 387 7.17 -18.27 -14.23
N ILE A 388 6.36 -17.24 -14.52
CA ILE A 388 5.45 -17.19 -15.67
C ILE A 388 5.87 -16.03 -16.57
N ASP A 389 6.22 -16.36 -17.82
CA ASP A 389 6.51 -15.35 -18.83
C ASP A 389 5.20 -14.74 -19.36
N VAL A 390 5.00 -13.46 -19.07
CA VAL A 390 3.78 -12.72 -19.46
C VAL A 390 3.57 -12.66 -20.98
N PHE A 391 4.63 -12.84 -21.78
CA PHE A 391 4.55 -12.84 -23.25
C PHE A 391 4.14 -14.20 -23.84
N GLN A 392 4.38 -15.29 -23.12
CA GLN A 392 4.09 -16.65 -23.58
C GLN A 392 2.78 -17.18 -23.02
N ASN A 393 2.40 -16.75 -21.82
CA ASN A 393 1.20 -17.25 -21.15
C ASN A 393 0.01 -16.31 -21.36
N THR A 394 -0.83 -16.64 -22.35
CA THR A 394 -2.04 -15.87 -22.68
C THR A 394 -3.33 -16.49 -22.11
N GLN A 395 -3.31 -17.69 -21.51
CA GLN A 395 -4.54 -18.46 -21.23
C GLN A 395 -4.68 -19.05 -19.83
N GLU A 396 -3.63 -19.17 -19.04
CA GLU A 396 -3.79 -19.66 -17.67
C GLU A 396 -4.47 -18.62 -16.77
N ARG A 397 -5.72 -18.87 -16.44
CA ARG A 397 -6.42 -18.13 -15.40
C ARG A 397 -6.21 -18.84 -14.08
N PHE A 398 -5.38 -18.28 -13.24
CA PHE A 398 -5.27 -18.74 -11.85
C PHE A 398 -6.59 -18.50 -11.11
N GLY A 399 -6.87 -19.32 -10.11
CA GLY A 399 -7.96 -19.05 -9.17
C GLY A 399 -7.79 -17.68 -8.53
N LYS A 400 -8.89 -16.98 -8.22
CA LYS A 400 -8.85 -15.64 -7.59
C LYS A 400 -8.30 -15.62 -6.17
N GLY A 401 -7.82 -16.78 -5.67
CA GLY A 401 -7.42 -16.91 -4.27
C GLY A 401 -8.64 -16.96 -3.34
N GLN A 402 -8.36 -16.84 -2.03
CA GLN A 402 -9.40 -16.76 -1.02
C GLN A 402 -9.70 -15.29 -0.71
N GLY A 403 -10.78 -14.78 -1.29
CA GLY A 403 -11.17 -13.37 -1.14
C GLY A 403 -11.62 -13.01 0.28
N VAL A 404 -11.28 -11.81 0.72
CA VAL A 404 -11.72 -11.18 1.98
C VAL A 404 -12.36 -9.84 1.62
N GLU A 405 -13.67 -9.74 1.90
CA GLU A 405 -14.48 -8.56 1.57
C GLU A 405 -14.44 -7.47 2.67
N SER A 406 -13.90 -7.79 3.84
CA SER A 406 -13.81 -6.83 4.95
C SER A 406 -13.05 -5.58 4.56
N MET A 407 -13.52 -4.42 5.04
CA MET A 407 -12.76 -3.18 4.97
C MET A 407 -11.53 -3.28 5.87
N VAL A 408 -10.35 -3.07 5.32
CA VAL A 408 -9.07 -3.13 6.04
C VAL A 408 -8.18 -1.96 5.65
N GLU A 409 -7.19 -1.69 6.46
CA GLU A 409 -6.30 -0.56 6.30
C GLU A 409 -4.84 -1.02 6.24
N LEU A 410 -3.96 -0.29 5.57
CA LEU A 410 -2.54 -0.63 5.54
C LEU A 410 -1.89 -0.57 6.94
N VAL A 411 -2.39 0.25 7.86
CA VAL A 411 -1.93 0.26 9.26
C VAL A 411 -2.18 -1.06 10.00
N ASP A 412 -3.05 -1.93 9.45
CA ASP A 412 -3.35 -3.26 9.99
C ASP A 412 -2.24 -4.28 9.70
N VAL A 413 -1.36 -4.00 8.73
CA VAL A 413 -0.32 -4.93 8.27
C VAL A 413 0.68 -5.24 9.39
N PHE A 414 1.15 -4.24 10.12
CA PHE A 414 2.13 -4.45 11.18
C PHE A 414 1.63 -5.41 12.29
N PRO A 415 0.50 -5.16 12.99
CA PRO A 415 0.02 -6.08 14.02
C PRO A 415 -0.36 -7.45 13.47
N THR A 416 -0.82 -7.52 12.22
CA THR A 416 -1.16 -8.77 11.54
C THR A 416 0.08 -9.61 11.26
N LEU A 417 1.09 -9.01 10.63
CA LEU A 417 2.28 -9.72 10.21
C LEU A 417 3.10 -10.20 11.40
N SER A 418 3.25 -9.39 12.45
CA SER A 418 3.89 -9.80 13.70
C SER A 418 3.17 -10.99 14.36
N ASN A 419 1.84 -11.02 14.35
CA ASN A 419 1.07 -12.16 14.86
C ASN A 419 1.20 -13.41 13.99
N LEU A 420 1.16 -13.25 12.66
CA LEU A 420 1.33 -14.38 11.72
C LEU A 420 2.72 -15.01 11.81
N ALA A 421 3.74 -14.20 12.09
CA ALA A 421 5.12 -14.64 12.29
C ALA A 421 5.35 -15.34 13.65
N GLY A 422 4.34 -15.39 14.53
CA GLY A 422 4.45 -15.98 15.86
C GLY A 422 5.10 -15.08 16.90
N LEU A 423 5.26 -13.78 16.62
CA LEU A 423 5.80 -12.82 17.57
C LEU A 423 4.73 -12.37 18.58
N ARG A 424 5.18 -11.74 19.68
CA ARG A 424 4.26 -11.18 20.67
C ARG A 424 3.32 -10.18 20.00
N PRO A 425 2.00 -10.26 20.23
CA PRO A 425 1.06 -9.30 19.65
C PRO A 425 1.36 -7.86 20.07
N VAL A 426 1.37 -6.95 19.11
CA VAL A 426 1.49 -5.51 19.35
C VAL A 426 0.17 -5.01 19.96
N ARG A 427 0.26 -4.27 21.06
CA ARG A 427 -0.93 -3.72 21.75
C ARG A 427 -1.53 -2.56 20.96
N ARG A 428 -2.85 -2.37 21.10
CA ARG A 428 -3.52 -1.14 20.62
C ARG A 428 -2.93 0.07 21.32
N CYS A 429 -2.84 1.17 20.58
CA CYS A 429 -2.42 2.45 21.16
C CYS A 429 -3.47 2.98 22.13
N PRO A 430 -3.06 3.68 23.20
CA PRO A 430 -3.95 4.48 24.03
C PRO A 430 -4.48 5.68 23.21
N PRO A 431 -5.48 6.44 23.70
CA PRO A 431 -5.98 7.65 23.04
C PRO A 431 -4.87 8.68 22.70
N ARG A 432 -3.84 8.75 23.56
CA ARG A 432 -2.63 9.55 23.29
C ARG A 432 -1.54 8.66 22.71
N SER A 433 -1.71 8.27 21.46
CA SER A 433 -0.87 7.35 20.72
C SER A 433 0.61 7.79 20.67
N PHE A 434 0.88 9.09 20.64
CA PHE A 434 2.24 9.67 20.59
C PHE A 434 3.06 9.45 21.89
N GLU A 435 2.45 9.04 22.99
CA GLU A 435 3.16 8.75 24.25
C GLU A 435 3.83 7.37 24.27
N MET A 436 3.54 6.50 23.29
CA MET A 436 4.08 5.13 23.22
C MET A 436 4.90 4.89 21.97
N GLU A 437 6.12 4.37 22.15
CA GLU A 437 6.97 4.00 21.00
C GLU A 437 6.44 2.76 20.26
N LEU A 438 5.94 1.75 20.98
CA LEU A 438 5.44 0.49 20.41
C LEU A 438 3.97 0.27 20.77
N CYS A 439 3.08 0.59 19.85
CA CYS A 439 1.68 0.19 19.83
C CYS A 439 1.13 0.32 18.41
N THR A 440 -0.08 -0.12 18.16
CA THR A 440 -0.74 -0.07 16.85
C THR A 440 -2.04 0.72 16.88
N GLU A 441 -2.27 1.56 15.90
CA GLU A 441 -3.58 2.16 15.59
C GLU A 441 -4.40 1.28 14.63
N GLY A 442 -3.74 0.30 14.00
CA GLY A 442 -4.36 -0.72 13.16
C GLY A 442 -4.92 -1.91 13.94
N SER A 443 -5.62 -2.78 13.28
CA SER A 443 -6.22 -4.01 13.79
C SER A 443 -5.43 -5.25 13.35
N ASN A 444 -5.43 -6.30 14.16
CA ASN A 444 -4.80 -7.56 13.79
C ASN A 444 -5.79 -8.41 12.95
N LEU A 445 -5.49 -8.59 11.68
CA LEU A 445 -6.31 -9.31 10.70
C LEU A 445 -6.01 -10.82 10.65
N ALA A 446 -5.15 -11.36 11.51
CA ALA A 446 -4.75 -12.77 11.46
C ALA A 446 -5.94 -13.74 11.60
N HIS A 447 -7.03 -13.34 12.24
CA HIS A 447 -8.26 -14.11 12.34
C HIS A 447 -8.98 -14.26 10.98
N LEU A 448 -8.99 -13.21 10.14
CA LEU A 448 -9.53 -13.25 8.78
C LEU A 448 -8.70 -14.15 7.86
N ILE A 449 -7.38 -14.24 8.11
CA ILE A 449 -6.47 -15.07 7.32
C ILE A 449 -6.64 -16.55 7.71
N ARG A 450 -6.79 -16.87 9.01
CA ARG A 450 -6.90 -18.24 9.50
C ARG A 450 -8.29 -18.86 9.30
N ASN A 451 -9.36 -18.10 9.54
CA ASN A 451 -10.75 -18.59 9.55
C ASN A 451 -11.73 -17.53 9.00
N PRO A 452 -11.71 -17.23 7.69
CA PRO A 452 -12.56 -16.17 7.12
C PRO A 452 -14.06 -16.45 7.29
N GLU A 453 -14.48 -17.73 7.24
CA GLU A 453 -15.89 -18.13 7.32
C GLU A 453 -16.55 -17.81 8.68
N ARG A 454 -15.77 -17.68 9.75
CA ARG A 454 -16.27 -17.37 11.10
C ARG A 454 -16.64 -15.90 11.31
N TYR A 455 -16.20 -15.05 10.42
CA TYR A 455 -16.36 -13.60 10.56
C TYR A 455 -17.03 -13.07 9.30
N PRO A 456 -18.39 -13.01 9.27
CA PRO A 456 -19.10 -12.43 8.13
C PRO A 456 -18.65 -10.97 7.96
N SER A 457 -18.09 -10.71 6.81
CA SER A 457 -17.21 -9.59 6.52
C SER A 457 -17.93 -8.31 6.07
N ARG A 458 -19.13 -8.04 6.53
CA ARG A 458 -19.90 -6.86 6.06
C ARG A 458 -19.78 -5.62 6.96
N GLU A 459 -19.00 -5.67 8.01
CA GLU A 459 -18.81 -4.55 8.91
C GLU A 459 -17.33 -4.14 8.94
N GLY A 460 -17.07 -2.86 8.84
CA GLY A 460 -15.75 -2.27 8.90
C GLY A 460 -15.70 -0.93 8.17
N TYR A 461 -14.69 -0.16 8.54
CA TYR A 461 -14.42 1.15 7.97
C TYR A 461 -12.93 1.28 7.71
N SER A 462 -12.57 2.02 6.67
CA SER A 462 -11.22 2.52 6.48
C SER A 462 -11.22 4.05 6.55
N PHE A 463 -10.09 4.59 7.01
CA PHE A 463 -9.90 6.02 7.18
C PHE A 463 -8.73 6.49 6.33
N SER A 464 -8.98 7.49 5.51
CA SER A 464 -7.98 8.19 4.73
C SER A 464 -8.05 9.68 4.98
N GLN A 465 -6.98 10.40 4.72
CA GLN A 465 -6.96 11.85 4.82
C GLN A 465 -6.16 12.47 3.68
N TYR A 466 -6.48 13.72 3.33
CA TYR A 466 -5.72 14.45 2.34
C TYR A 466 -5.62 15.95 2.68
N PRO A 467 -4.42 16.57 2.66
CA PRO A 467 -4.24 17.99 2.92
C PRO A 467 -4.51 18.87 1.70
N ARG A 468 -4.91 20.11 1.96
CA ARG A 468 -5.09 21.17 0.94
C ARG A 468 -4.60 22.52 1.47
N PRO A 469 -4.08 23.40 0.59
CA PRO A 469 -3.63 24.73 0.98
C PRO A 469 -4.78 25.75 1.06
N SER A 470 -5.91 25.48 0.40
CA SER A 470 -7.01 26.44 0.24
C SER A 470 -8.29 25.74 -0.23
N ASP A 471 -9.45 26.42 -0.09
CA ASP A 471 -10.73 26.02 -0.69
C ASP A 471 -10.70 26.06 -2.23
N SER A 472 -9.90 26.96 -2.79
CA SER A 472 -9.71 27.09 -4.23
C SER A 472 -8.55 26.22 -4.71
N ILE A 473 -8.66 25.74 -5.95
CA ILE A 473 -7.62 24.91 -6.56
C ILE A 473 -6.40 25.77 -6.89
N GLN A 474 -5.24 25.36 -6.37
CA GLN A 474 -3.95 26.00 -6.56
C GLN A 474 -2.94 25.02 -7.16
N GLU A 475 -1.81 25.51 -7.68
CA GLU A 475 -0.76 24.66 -8.26
C GLU A 475 -0.13 23.68 -7.25
N ASN A 476 -0.11 24.03 -5.96
CA ASN A 476 0.38 23.17 -4.87
C ASN A 476 -0.75 22.41 -4.16
N SER A 477 -1.98 22.36 -4.71
CA SER A 477 -3.07 21.58 -4.10
C SER A 477 -2.80 20.07 -4.10
N ASP A 478 -2.02 19.57 -5.04
CA ASP A 478 -1.61 18.16 -5.07
C ASP A 478 -0.80 17.79 -3.82
N LEU A 479 0.23 18.58 -3.51
CA LEU A 479 1.18 18.30 -2.47
C LEU A 479 1.63 19.61 -1.82
N PRO A 480 0.81 20.20 -0.93
CA PRO A 480 1.21 21.36 -0.17
C PRO A 480 2.31 20.99 0.84
N ASP A 481 3.29 21.87 1.01
CA ASP A 481 4.21 21.78 2.13
C ASP A 481 3.45 21.91 3.46
N LEU A 482 3.93 21.29 4.54
CA LEU A 482 3.25 21.34 5.84
C LEU A 482 2.86 22.76 6.25
N ALA A 483 3.75 23.75 6.04
CA ALA A 483 3.48 25.15 6.37
C ALA A 483 2.33 25.78 5.58
N ASP A 484 1.98 25.23 4.42
CA ASP A 484 0.91 25.74 3.53
C ASP A 484 -0.43 25.06 3.78
N ILE A 485 -0.47 23.94 4.50
CA ILE A 485 -1.72 23.22 4.77
C ILE A 485 -2.66 24.10 5.60
N ARG A 486 -3.89 24.26 5.13
CA ARG A 486 -4.96 25.01 5.82
C ARG A 486 -6.21 24.18 6.04
N ILE A 487 -6.39 23.16 5.23
CA ILE A 487 -7.58 22.30 5.22
C ILE A 487 -7.12 20.85 5.18
N MET A 488 -7.81 20.00 5.94
CA MET A 488 -7.62 18.56 5.90
C MET A 488 -8.94 17.87 5.57
N GLY A 489 -8.92 17.01 4.54
CA GLY A 489 -10.04 16.18 4.16
C GLY A 489 -9.96 14.84 4.88
N TYR A 490 -10.81 14.59 5.84
CA TYR A 490 -10.93 13.30 6.53
C TYR A 490 -12.01 12.45 5.89
N SER A 491 -11.64 11.29 5.38
CA SER A 491 -12.53 10.39 4.66
C SER A 491 -12.74 9.09 5.43
N ILE A 492 -14.01 8.67 5.54
CA ILE A 492 -14.40 7.33 5.99
C ILE A 492 -15.02 6.58 4.82
N ARG A 493 -14.60 5.33 4.63
CA ARG A 493 -15.07 4.42 3.60
C ARG A 493 -15.63 3.15 4.23
N SER A 494 -16.89 2.85 3.96
CA SER A 494 -17.56 1.57 4.25
C SER A 494 -17.86 0.83 2.93
N LEU A 495 -18.47 -0.33 2.98
CA LEU A 495 -18.92 -1.02 1.75
C LEU A 495 -20.00 -0.20 1.01
N ASP A 496 -20.83 0.55 1.74
CA ASP A 496 -22.00 1.23 1.19
C ASP A 496 -21.77 2.70 0.89
N TYR A 497 -20.80 3.34 1.54
CA TYR A 497 -20.63 4.80 1.50
C TYR A 497 -19.17 5.22 1.53
N ARG A 498 -18.87 6.35 0.84
CA ARG A 498 -17.70 7.19 1.13
C ARG A 498 -18.17 8.54 1.63
N TYR A 499 -17.63 8.98 2.76
CA TYR A 499 -17.96 10.24 3.41
C TYR A 499 -16.69 11.00 3.74
N THR A 500 -16.58 12.26 3.31
CA THR A 500 -15.40 13.10 3.57
C THR A 500 -15.84 14.45 4.13
N LEU A 501 -15.15 14.91 5.18
CA LEU A 501 -15.25 16.28 5.69
C LEU A 501 -13.93 17.00 5.43
N TRP A 502 -14.04 18.18 4.82
CA TRP A 502 -12.94 19.13 4.62
C TRP A 502 -13.01 20.19 5.71
N VAL A 503 -12.05 20.16 6.64
CA VAL A 503 -12.07 20.99 7.85
C VAL A 503 -10.78 21.78 8.00
N GLY A 504 -10.85 22.91 8.71
CA GLY A 504 -9.70 23.74 8.98
C GLY A 504 -8.56 22.99 9.66
N PHE A 505 -7.31 23.32 9.32
CA PHE A 505 -6.11 22.69 9.84
C PHE A 505 -5.06 23.73 10.22
N ASP A 506 -4.53 23.60 11.44
CA ASP A 506 -3.40 24.40 11.94
C ASP A 506 -2.07 23.64 11.71
N PRO A 507 -1.23 24.07 10.75
CA PRO A 507 0.03 23.40 10.45
C PRO A 507 1.06 23.56 11.57
N GLY A 508 0.99 24.62 12.37
CA GLY A 508 1.92 24.87 13.46
C GLY A 508 1.77 23.87 14.63
N GLN A 509 0.55 23.41 14.85
CA GLN A 509 0.21 22.44 15.88
C GLN A 509 -0.06 21.03 15.31
N CYS A 510 -0.20 20.91 13.99
CA CYS A 510 -0.68 19.72 13.30
C CYS A 510 -2.02 19.24 13.88
N LEU A 511 -2.97 20.17 14.02
CA LEU A 511 -4.29 19.91 14.60
C LEU A 511 -5.40 20.37 13.65
N HIS A 512 -6.41 19.53 13.52
CA HIS A 512 -7.63 19.86 12.79
C HIS A 512 -8.61 20.65 13.67
N ASN A 513 -9.42 21.48 13.03
CA ASN A 513 -10.53 22.18 13.65
C ASN A 513 -11.87 21.71 13.05
N MET A 514 -12.52 20.75 13.70
CA MET A 514 -13.77 20.17 13.22
C MET A 514 -14.96 21.16 13.22
N THR A 515 -14.86 22.31 13.90
CA THR A 515 -15.90 23.35 13.87
C THR A 515 -15.75 24.28 12.67
N ASP A 516 -14.63 24.24 11.99
CA ASP A 516 -14.31 25.00 10.79
C ASP A 516 -14.51 24.13 9.55
N LEU A 517 -15.80 23.92 9.19
CA LEU A 517 -16.17 23.09 8.05
C LEU A 517 -16.17 23.88 6.75
N HIS A 518 -15.32 23.53 5.81
CA HIS A 518 -15.22 24.12 4.48
C HIS A 518 -16.12 23.42 3.47
N ALA A 519 -16.16 22.08 3.46
CA ALA A 519 -16.98 21.32 2.52
C ALA A 519 -17.21 19.88 3.02
N GLY A 520 -18.16 19.19 2.38
CA GLY A 520 -18.43 17.77 2.63
C GLY A 520 -18.69 16.99 1.34
N GLU A 521 -18.39 15.71 1.38
CA GLU A 521 -18.70 14.76 0.32
C GLU A 521 -19.43 13.54 0.89
N LEU A 522 -20.45 13.07 0.18
CA LEU A 522 -21.12 11.79 0.42
C LEU A 522 -21.42 11.11 -0.90
N TYR A 523 -20.99 9.89 -1.05
CA TYR A 523 -21.28 9.02 -2.19
C TYR A 523 -21.94 7.73 -1.70
N ILE A 524 -23.07 7.35 -2.29
CA ILE A 524 -23.82 6.12 -1.98
C ILE A 524 -23.43 5.07 -3.02
N LEU A 525 -22.59 4.14 -2.65
CA LEU A 525 -21.89 3.27 -3.60
C LEU A 525 -22.77 2.20 -4.25
N ALA A 526 -23.91 1.89 -3.65
CA ALA A 526 -24.91 1.01 -4.26
C ALA A 526 -25.57 1.67 -5.50
N GLU A 527 -25.68 2.99 -5.53
CA GLU A 527 -26.30 3.78 -6.58
C GLU A 527 -25.26 4.45 -7.49
N ASP A 528 -24.11 4.80 -6.91
CA ASP A 528 -23.02 5.55 -7.54
C ASP A 528 -21.65 4.90 -7.22
N PRO A 529 -21.37 3.70 -7.76
CA PRO A 529 -20.10 3.03 -7.51
C PRO A 529 -18.89 3.77 -8.08
N GLY A 530 -19.09 4.65 -9.06
CA GLY A 530 -18.06 5.54 -9.64
C GLY A 530 -17.73 6.74 -8.77
N GLN A 531 -18.59 7.10 -7.79
CA GLN A 531 -18.44 8.31 -6.97
C GLN A 531 -18.53 9.60 -7.83
N ASP A 532 -19.50 9.63 -8.75
CA ASP A 532 -19.69 10.69 -9.73
C ASP A 532 -20.69 11.78 -9.30
N ASN A 533 -21.42 11.56 -8.19
CA ASN A 533 -22.43 12.48 -7.72
C ASN A 533 -22.37 12.70 -6.20
N ASN A 534 -21.87 13.86 -5.78
CA ASN A 534 -21.83 14.22 -4.36
C ASN A 534 -23.23 14.61 -3.86
N VAL A 535 -23.79 13.80 -2.97
CA VAL A 535 -25.13 13.99 -2.38
C VAL A 535 -25.08 14.53 -0.94
N PHE A 536 -23.94 15.06 -0.50
CA PHE A 536 -23.73 15.54 0.88
C PHE A 536 -24.81 16.55 1.33
N ASN A 537 -25.22 17.45 0.46
CA ASN A 537 -26.21 18.50 0.74
C ASN A 537 -27.65 18.08 0.44
N GLU A 538 -27.92 16.84 0.08
CA GLU A 538 -29.26 16.37 -0.21
C GLU A 538 -29.97 15.91 1.07
N PHE A 539 -31.15 16.48 1.32
CA PHE A 539 -31.92 16.27 2.56
C PHE A 539 -32.26 14.79 2.84
N GLU A 540 -32.48 14.02 1.79
CA GLU A 540 -32.86 12.60 1.87
C GLU A 540 -31.82 11.73 2.60
N HIS A 541 -30.57 12.14 2.62
CA HIS A 541 -29.44 11.40 3.19
C HIS A 541 -29.06 11.78 4.63
N GLY A 542 -29.83 12.66 5.28
CA GLY A 542 -29.59 13.07 6.66
C GLY A 542 -29.48 11.90 7.67
N THR A 543 -30.21 10.81 7.42
CA THR A 543 -30.14 9.59 8.27
C THR A 543 -28.79 8.85 8.10
N VAL A 544 -28.24 8.85 6.88
CA VAL A 544 -26.92 8.26 6.58
C VAL A 544 -25.83 9.08 7.24
N LEU A 545 -25.86 10.40 7.09
CA LEU A 545 -24.94 11.32 7.75
C LEU A 545 -24.96 11.16 9.27
N HIS A 546 -26.15 10.99 9.86
CA HIS A 546 -26.30 10.73 11.29
C HIS A 546 -25.70 9.38 11.72
N LYS A 547 -25.93 8.32 10.95
CA LYS A 547 -25.31 6.99 11.18
C LYS A 547 -23.79 7.05 11.13
N LEU A 548 -23.24 7.67 10.10
CA LEU A 548 -21.79 7.82 9.94
C LEU A 548 -21.19 8.67 11.05
N GLY A 549 -21.93 9.72 11.49
CA GLY A 549 -21.52 10.56 12.61
C GLY A 549 -21.48 9.85 13.96
N MET A 550 -22.32 8.86 14.18
CA MET A 550 -22.42 8.15 15.47
C MET A 550 -21.49 6.92 15.56
N GLN A 551 -20.65 6.64 14.56
CA GLN A 551 -19.80 5.45 14.59
C GLN A 551 -18.73 5.52 15.69
N ARG A 552 -18.71 4.48 16.55
CA ARG A 552 -17.75 4.34 17.66
C ARG A 552 -16.28 4.23 17.22
N SER A 553 -16.04 3.96 15.93
CA SER A 553 -14.71 3.78 15.34
C SER A 553 -14.00 5.07 14.93
N TRP A 554 -14.71 6.20 14.89
CA TRP A 554 -14.05 7.48 14.70
C TRP A 554 -13.02 7.73 15.81
N PRO A 555 -11.86 8.33 15.51
CA PRO A 555 -11.01 8.90 16.54
C PRO A 555 -11.86 9.75 17.48
N ASP A 556 -11.62 9.68 18.81
CA ASP A 556 -12.50 10.35 19.79
C ASP A 556 -12.65 11.85 19.53
N SER A 557 -11.64 12.48 18.93
CA SER A 557 -11.67 13.86 18.44
C SER A 557 -12.70 14.10 17.32
N LEU A 558 -12.99 13.11 16.48
CA LEU A 558 -13.93 13.20 15.36
C LEU A 558 -15.39 12.84 15.78
N LYS A 559 -15.59 11.96 16.77
CA LYS A 559 -16.91 11.49 17.22
C LYS A 559 -17.83 12.61 17.70
N HIS A 560 -17.30 13.53 18.50
CA HIS A 560 -18.12 14.60 19.10
C HIS A 560 -18.64 15.60 18.05
N HIS A 561 -17.91 15.81 16.98
CA HIS A 561 -18.23 16.85 15.98
C HIS A 561 -19.16 16.36 14.87
N VAL A 562 -19.04 15.11 14.45
CA VAL A 562 -19.99 14.50 13.51
C VAL A 562 -21.38 14.37 14.15
N MET A 563 -21.46 14.14 15.47
CA MET A 563 -22.72 14.21 16.22
C MET A 563 -23.30 15.62 16.27
N TYR A 564 -22.47 16.64 16.34
CA TYR A 564 -22.92 18.04 16.36
C TYR A 564 -23.57 18.43 15.03
N PHE A 565 -22.97 18.07 13.91
CA PHE A 565 -23.54 18.37 12.58
C PHE A 565 -24.82 17.58 12.30
N SER A 566 -24.91 16.32 12.70
CA SER A 566 -26.13 15.53 12.57
C SER A 566 -27.29 16.10 13.40
N ASN A 567 -27.01 16.75 14.53
CA ASN A 567 -28.00 17.42 15.37
C ASN A 567 -28.36 18.83 14.87
N SER A 568 -27.43 19.57 14.27
CA SER A 568 -27.70 20.88 13.63
C SER A 568 -28.63 20.75 12.42
N PHE A 569 -28.51 19.67 11.64
CA PHE A 569 -29.46 19.37 10.56
C PHE A 569 -30.87 19.14 11.07
N LYS A 570 -31.06 18.53 12.27
CA LYS A 570 -32.36 18.35 12.88
C LYS A 570 -32.97 19.63 13.42
N SER A 571 -32.15 20.58 13.88
CA SER A 571 -32.66 21.85 14.48
C SER A 571 -33.04 22.91 13.45
N ASN A 572 -32.60 22.77 12.19
CA ASN A 572 -33.01 23.68 11.11
C ASN A 572 -34.24 23.19 10.33
N VAL A 573 -34.89 22.10 10.77
CA VAL A 573 -36.05 21.46 10.11
C VAL A 573 -37.30 21.46 11.02
N LEU A 574 -37.20 22.02 12.21
CA LEU A 574 -38.34 22.39 13.06
C LEU A 574 -38.46 23.91 13.12
#